data_917a9e575ef101480312fae68b5617d7
#
_entry.id   917a9e575ef101480312fae68b5617d7
#
_cell.length_a   1.000
_cell.length_b   1.000
_cell.length_c   1.000
_cell.angle_alpha   90.00
_cell.angle_beta   90.00
_cell.angle_gamma   90.00
#
_symmetry.space_group_name_H-M   'P 1'
#
loop_
_entity.id
_entity.type
_entity.pdbx_description
1 polymer ?
#
loop_
_entity_poly.entity_id
_entity_poly.type
_entity_poly.pdbx_seq_one_letter_code
_entity_poly.pdbx_strand_id
1 'polypeptide(L)'
;RDGIITYSDLILGLPGETYESFAAGVSSLISNGQHNRIQFNNLSVLPNAEMADPDYIVTHGIELVKSQILNIHGFQENSEDDIVEMQDLVIGTKTLPQDQWRKVRAFSWMTGLLHFNKLLQIPLILLHRQTGVPYHEMIEMFMEVDSVEFPLIGEIRDFFLERAKSLQKGG
;
A
#
# COMPACT_ATOMS: atom_id res chain seq x y z
N ARG A 1 -17.22 9.19 -24.11
CA ARG A 1 -16.77 8.32 -22.97
C ARG A 1 -18.00 7.95 -22.19
N ASP A 2 -18.19 6.67 -21.92
CA ASP A 2 -19.45 6.06 -21.49
C ASP A 2 -19.81 6.31 -20.01
N GLY A 3 -19.07 7.15 -19.29
CA GLY A 3 -19.33 7.50 -17.88
C GLY A 3 -19.19 6.33 -16.89
N ILE A 4 -18.51 5.26 -17.30
CA ILE A 4 -18.30 4.07 -16.43
C ILE A 4 -17.31 4.42 -15.31
N ILE A 5 -17.75 4.20 -14.07
CA ILE A 5 -16.88 4.31 -12.90
C ILE A 5 -16.03 3.03 -12.80
N THR A 6 -14.71 3.20 -12.81
CA THR A 6 -13.75 2.09 -12.68
C THR A 6 -13.04 2.13 -11.34
N TYR A 7 -12.64 0.96 -10.87
CA TYR A 7 -11.78 0.76 -9.70
C TYR A 7 -10.54 -0.02 -10.12
N SER A 8 -9.46 0.15 -9.40
CA SER A 8 -8.23 -0.63 -9.60
C SER A 8 -7.80 -1.22 -8.27
N ASP A 9 -7.37 -2.47 -8.30
CA ASP A 9 -6.73 -3.14 -7.16
C ASP A 9 -5.25 -3.32 -7.47
N LEU A 10 -4.39 -2.88 -6.57
CA LEU A 10 -2.95 -3.10 -6.61
C LEU A 10 -2.54 -4.01 -5.48
N ILE A 11 -1.68 -4.97 -5.78
CA ILE A 11 -1.10 -5.89 -4.80
C ILE A 11 0.33 -5.44 -4.52
N LEU A 12 0.63 -5.15 -3.27
CA LEU A 12 1.92 -4.69 -2.78
C LEU A 12 2.77 -5.89 -2.36
N GLY A 13 4.04 -5.90 -2.78
CA GLY A 13 4.99 -6.90 -2.36
C GLY A 13 5.19 -8.04 -3.36
N LEU A 14 4.78 -7.88 -4.61
CA LEU A 14 5.05 -8.86 -5.67
C LEU A 14 6.56 -9.01 -5.90
N PRO A 15 7.05 -10.24 -6.14
CA PRO A 15 8.44 -10.47 -6.52
C PRO A 15 8.85 -9.68 -7.75
N GLY A 16 10.01 -9.02 -7.69
CA GLY A 16 10.50 -8.14 -8.76
C GLY A 16 10.08 -6.68 -8.64
N GLU A 17 9.10 -6.36 -7.80
CA GLU A 17 8.70 -4.98 -7.54
C GLU A 17 9.71 -4.24 -6.67
N THR A 18 9.86 -2.93 -6.91
CA THR A 18 10.63 -1.99 -6.07
C THR A 18 9.71 -0.86 -5.62
N TYR A 19 10.19 -0.04 -4.68
CA TYR A 19 9.46 1.18 -4.29
C TYR A 19 9.19 2.07 -5.51
N GLU A 20 10.21 2.31 -6.32
CA GLU A 20 10.13 3.20 -7.48
C GLU A 20 9.15 2.68 -8.53
N SER A 21 9.18 1.36 -8.82
CA SER A 21 8.25 0.77 -9.79
C SER A 21 6.80 0.85 -9.33
N PHE A 22 6.56 0.61 -8.03
CA PHE A 22 5.23 0.73 -7.44
C PHE A 22 4.71 2.18 -7.48
N ALA A 23 5.51 3.13 -7.00
CA ALA A 23 5.14 4.55 -6.95
C ALA A 23 4.87 5.10 -8.36
N ALA A 24 5.73 4.76 -9.33
CA ALA A 24 5.54 5.12 -10.73
C ALA A 24 4.27 4.49 -11.33
N GLY A 25 3.97 3.23 -10.99
CA GLY A 25 2.76 2.53 -11.40
C GLY A 25 1.49 3.22 -10.90
N VAL A 26 1.45 3.59 -9.62
CA VAL A 26 0.36 4.37 -9.01
C VAL A 26 0.19 5.71 -9.73
N SER A 27 1.30 6.44 -9.95
CA SER A 27 1.32 7.71 -10.64
C SER A 27 0.76 7.59 -12.07
N SER A 28 1.15 6.54 -12.79
CA SER A 28 0.67 6.25 -14.14
C SER A 28 -0.83 6.01 -14.17
N LEU A 29 -1.38 5.22 -13.25
CA LEU A 29 -2.82 4.96 -13.16
C LEU A 29 -3.60 6.26 -12.94
N ILE A 30 -3.16 7.11 -12.02
CA ILE A 30 -3.81 8.39 -11.72
C ILE A 30 -3.72 9.32 -12.94
N SER A 31 -2.56 9.43 -13.59
CA SER A 31 -2.36 10.25 -14.79
C SER A 31 -3.24 9.82 -15.96
N ASN A 32 -3.54 8.51 -16.05
CA ASN A 32 -4.44 7.95 -17.06
C ASN A 32 -5.93 8.01 -16.66
N GLY A 33 -6.27 8.74 -15.60
CA GLY A 33 -7.65 9.07 -15.24
C GLY A 33 -8.27 8.19 -14.15
N GLN A 34 -7.49 7.35 -13.46
CA GLN A 34 -7.98 6.61 -12.30
C GLN A 34 -8.07 7.54 -11.08
N HIS A 35 -9.18 8.26 -10.98
CA HIS A 35 -9.44 9.20 -9.88
C HIS A 35 -10.50 8.73 -8.88
N ASN A 36 -11.15 7.58 -9.14
CA ASN A 36 -12.22 7.13 -8.27
C ASN A 36 -11.68 6.37 -7.05
N ARG A 37 -10.97 5.26 -7.30
CA ARG A 37 -10.41 4.43 -6.22
C ARG A 37 -9.30 3.54 -6.75
N ILE A 38 -8.20 3.49 -6.02
CA ILE A 38 -7.25 2.38 -6.03
C ILE A 38 -7.31 1.72 -4.65
N GLN A 39 -7.54 0.42 -4.60
CA GLN A 39 -7.40 -0.37 -3.40
C GLN A 39 -5.99 -0.96 -3.36
N PHE A 40 -5.32 -0.77 -2.24
CA PHE A 40 -3.95 -1.25 -2.04
C PHE A 40 -4.00 -2.47 -1.12
N ASN A 41 -3.83 -3.64 -1.69
CA ASN A 41 -3.88 -4.92 -0.99
C ASN A 41 -2.46 -5.39 -0.65
N ASN A 42 -2.27 -6.00 0.52
CA ASN A 42 -1.04 -6.69 0.82
C ASN A 42 -1.05 -8.06 0.15
N LEU A 43 0.10 -8.51 -0.35
CA LEU A 43 0.25 -9.85 -0.88
C LEU A 43 0.20 -10.87 0.25
N SER A 44 -0.63 -11.89 0.09
CA SER A 44 -0.64 -13.08 0.94
C SER A 44 -0.35 -14.31 0.10
N VAL A 45 0.46 -15.21 0.62
CA VAL A 45 0.80 -16.46 -0.04
C VAL A 45 -0.24 -17.53 0.32
N LEU A 46 -0.90 -18.05 -0.68
CA LEU A 46 -1.87 -19.14 -0.51
C LEU A 46 -1.13 -20.49 -0.45
N PRO A 47 -1.50 -21.43 0.45
CA PRO A 47 -0.75 -22.66 0.69
C PRO A 47 -0.54 -23.56 -0.54
N ASN A 48 -1.44 -23.48 -1.53
CA ASN A 48 -1.40 -24.32 -2.75
C ASN A 48 -1.00 -23.52 -4.00
N ALA A 49 -0.52 -22.29 -3.84
CA ALA A 49 -0.04 -21.49 -4.96
C ALA A 49 1.44 -21.80 -5.27
N GLU A 50 1.86 -21.62 -6.52
CA GLU A 50 3.27 -21.72 -6.92
C GLU A 50 4.18 -20.86 -6.05
N MET A 51 3.70 -19.71 -5.63
CA MET A 51 4.43 -18.78 -4.75
C MET A 51 4.70 -19.36 -3.34
N ALA A 52 4.00 -20.42 -2.94
CA ALA A 52 4.23 -21.13 -1.67
C ALA A 52 5.33 -22.19 -1.78
N ASP A 53 5.83 -22.46 -2.98
CA ASP A 53 6.93 -23.40 -3.19
C ASP A 53 8.19 -22.87 -2.47
N PRO A 54 8.87 -23.72 -1.65
CA PRO A 54 10.08 -23.32 -0.92
C PRO A 54 11.19 -22.76 -1.82
N ASP A 55 11.39 -23.32 -3.01
CA ASP A 55 12.41 -22.88 -3.95
C ASP A 55 12.03 -21.50 -4.54
N TYR A 56 10.74 -21.25 -4.77
CA TYR A 56 10.24 -19.96 -5.19
C TYR A 56 10.47 -18.89 -4.09
N ILE A 57 10.12 -19.20 -2.85
CA ILE A 57 10.34 -18.31 -1.69
C ILE A 57 11.80 -17.93 -1.56
N VAL A 58 12.71 -18.92 -1.62
CA VAL A 58 14.16 -18.68 -1.53
C VAL A 58 14.67 -17.86 -2.71
N THR A 59 14.25 -18.19 -3.93
CA THR A 59 14.70 -17.51 -5.16
C THR A 59 14.36 -16.02 -5.13
N HIS A 60 13.16 -15.68 -4.67
CA HIS A 60 12.67 -14.31 -4.62
C HIS A 60 12.92 -13.61 -3.27
N GLY A 61 13.49 -14.31 -2.29
CA GLY A 61 13.74 -13.79 -0.94
C GLY A 61 12.46 -13.30 -0.27
N ILE A 62 11.37 -14.09 -0.39
CA ILE A 62 10.08 -13.72 0.18
C ILE A 62 10.13 -13.89 1.69
N GLU A 63 9.85 -12.83 2.42
CA GLU A 63 9.74 -12.82 3.87
C GLU A 63 8.26 -12.81 4.27
N LEU A 64 7.89 -13.75 5.14
CA LEU A 64 6.51 -13.99 5.55
C LEU A 64 6.30 -13.74 7.04
N VAL A 65 5.10 -13.29 7.39
CA VAL A 65 4.62 -13.25 8.78
C VAL A 65 3.22 -13.84 8.85
N LYS A 66 2.93 -14.58 9.91
CA LYS A 66 1.55 -15.01 10.20
C LYS A 66 0.75 -13.80 10.66
N SER A 67 -0.36 -13.55 9.98
CA SER A 67 -1.29 -12.46 10.28
C SER A 67 -2.70 -12.98 10.26
N GLN A 68 -3.54 -12.46 11.14
CA GLN A 68 -4.96 -12.80 11.13
C GLN A 68 -5.63 -12.21 9.89
N ILE A 69 -6.52 -12.99 9.26
CA ILE A 69 -7.37 -12.49 8.20
C ILE A 69 -8.46 -11.62 8.83
N LEU A 70 -8.39 -10.31 8.57
CA LEU A 70 -9.43 -9.38 9.00
C LEU A 70 -10.54 -9.37 7.95
N ASN A 71 -11.70 -9.90 8.31
CA ASN A 71 -12.87 -9.84 7.44
C ASN A 71 -13.49 -8.44 7.49
N ILE A 72 -13.36 -7.68 6.38
CA ILE A 72 -13.81 -6.28 6.29
C ILE A 72 -15.35 -6.17 6.31
N HIS A 73 -16.07 -7.28 6.14
CA HIS A 73 -17.52 -7.31 5.99
C HIS A 73 -18.28 -7.90 7.20
N GLY A 74 -17.59 -8.20 8.29
CA GLY A 74 -18.19 -8.76 9.49
C GLY A 74 -17.77 -8.04 10.76
N PHE A 75 -18.70 -7.83 11.69
CA PHE A 75 -18.36 -7.58 13.07
C PHE A 75 -17.77 -8.86 13.65
N GLN A 76 -16.50 -8.84 14.03
CA GLN A 76 -15.98 -9.87 14.91
C GLN A 76 -16.55 -9.60 16.32
N GLU A 77 -17.64 -10.26 16.66
CA GLU A 77 -17.87 -10.60 18.04
C GLU A 77 -16.89 -11.73 18.35
N ASN A 78 -15.84 -11.43 19.11
CA ASN A 78 -14.92 -12.44 19.63
C ASN A 78 -15.71 -13.36 20.55
N SER A 79 -16.28 -14.44 20.02
CA SER A 79 -16.76 -15.54 20.82
C SER A 79 -15.57 -16.44 21.16
N GLU A 80 -15.57 -17.07 22.34
CA GLU A 80 -14.49 -18.02 22.75
C GLU A 80 -14.36 -19.21 21.79
N ASP A 81 -15.32 -19.41 20.89
CA ASP A 81 -15.39 -20.48 19.89
C ASP A 81 -14.98 -20.03 18.47
N ASP A 82 -14.54 -18.78 18.27
CA ASP A 82 -14.19 -18.31 16.92
C ASP A 82 -12.87 -18.93 16.41
N ILE A 83 -12.97 -19.56 15.26
CA ILE A 83 -11.80 -20.04 14.52
C ILE A 83 -11.09 -18.81 13.91
N VAL A 84 -9.90 -18.52 14.44
CA VAL A 84 -9.04 -17.45 13.90
C VAL A 84 -8.39 -17.95 12.62
N GLU A 85 -8.79 -17.37 11.49
CA GLU A 85 -8.16 -17.65 10.21
C GLU A 85 -6.86 -16.84 10.08
N MET A 86 -5.78 -17.55 9.72
CA MET A 86 -4.44 -16.98 9.56
C MET A 86 -3.99 -17.03 8.10
N GLN A 87 -3.24 -16.02 7.69
CA GLN A 87 -2.61 -15.93 6.39
C GLN A 87 -1.09 -15.75 6.50
N ASP A 88 -0.37 -16.14 5.47
CA ASP A 88 1.04 -15.83 5.29
C ASP A 88 1.19 -14.54 4.51
N LEU A 89 1.39 -13.43 5.25
CA LEU A 89 1.52 -12.10 4.68
C LEU A 89 2.97 -11.88 4.24
N VAL A 90 3.16 -11.40 3.00
CA VAL A 90 4.48 -10.98 2.50
C VAL A 90 4.82 -9.61 3.08
N ILE A 91 5.96 -9.55 3.77
CA ILE A 91 6.45 -8.34 4.44
C ILE A 91 7.78 -7.82 3.87
N GLY A 92 8.32 -8.52 2.90
CA GLY A 92 9.53 -8.15 2.16
C GLY A 92 9.85 -9.14 1.07
N THR A 93 10.62 -8.71 0.08
CA THR A 93 11.18 -9.54 -0.98
C THR A 93 12.62 -9.09 -1.26
N LYS A 94 13.35 -9.85 -2.09
CA LYS A 94 14.71 -9.48 -2.51
C LYS A 94 14.80 -8.09 -3.15
N THR A 95 13.78 -7.66 -3.89
CA THR A 95 13.74 -6.37 -4.59
C THR A 95 13.00 -5.28 -3.80
N LEU A 96 12.22 -5.68 -2.80
CA LEU A 96 11.50 -4.80 -1.91
C LEU A 96 11.73 -5.22 -0.44
N PRO A 97 12.92 -4.93 0.14
CA PRO A 97 13.23 -5.27 1.53
C PRO A 97 12.23 -4.66 2.51
N GLN A 98 12.20 -5.17 3.75
CA GLN A 98 11.20 -4.78 4.76
C GLN A 98 11.08 -3.28 5.00
N ASP A 99 12.19 -2.54 4.99
CA ASP A 99 12.18 -1.08 5.15
C ASP A 99 11.52 -0.38 3.95
N GLN A 100 11.79 -0.85 2.72
CA GLN A 100 11.15 -0.35 1.51
C GLN A 100 9.67 -0.76 1.45
N TRP A 101 9.35 -1.98 1.86
CA TRP A 101 7.96 -2.44 1.98
C TRP A 101 7.14 -1.52 2.91
N ARG A 102 7.70 -1.14 4.07
CA ARG A 102 7.06 -0.17 4.97
C ARG A 102 6.79 1.18 4.30
N LYS A 103 7.78 1.68 3.57
CA LYS A 103 7.65 2.95 2.82
C LYS A 103 6.56 2.86 1.76
N VAL A 104 6.52 1.79 0.95
CA VAL A 104 5.48 1.56 -0.05
C VAL A 104 4.10 1.48 0.61
N ARG A 105 3.98 0.80 1.75
CA ARG A 105 2.71 0.69 2.46
C ARG A 105 2.24 2.04 3.00
N ALA A 106 3.12 2.81 3.62
CA ALA A 106 2.82 4.15 4.09
C ALA A 106 2.49 5.11 2.94
N PHE A 107 3.23 5.06 1.83
CA PHE A 107 2.95 5.78 0.60
C PHE A 107 1.56 5.44 0.04
N SER A 108 1.18 4.16 0.05
CA SER A 108 -0.16 3.72 -0.39
C SER A 108 -1.27 4.35 0.44
N TRP A 109 -1.13 4.40 1.77
CA TRP A 109 -2.10 5.05 2.65
C TRP A 109 -2.12 6.56 2.48
N MET A 110 -0.94 7.20 2.33
CA MET A 110 -0.86 8.63 2.05
C MET A 110 -1.55 8.98 0.73
N THR A 111 -1.31 8.19 -0.32
CA THR A 111 -2.00 8.33 -1.61
C THR A 111 -3.52 8.17 -1.44
N GLY A 112 -3.95 7.17 -0.68
CA GLY A 112 -5.35 6.95 -0.35
C GLY A 112 -5.97 8.17 0.32
N LEU A 113 -5.32 8.69 1.36
CA LEU A 113 -5.78 9.85 2.11
C LEU A 113 -5.87 11.11 1.23
N LEU A 114 -4.78 11.45 0.56
CA LEU A 114 -4.67 12.71 -0.18
C LEU A 114 -5.51 12.70 -1.46
N HIS A 115 -5.46 11.61 -2.23
CA HIS A 115 -6.09 11.57 -3.55
C HIS A 115 -7.47 10.88 -3.54
N PHE A 116 -7.57 9.63 -3.07
CA PHE A 116 -8.79 8.84 -3.20
C PHE A 116 -9.86 9.18 -2.15
N ASN A 117 -9.47 9.58 -0.94
CA ASN A 117 -10.38 10.17 0.05
C ASN A 117 -10.66 11.66 -0.23
N LYS A 118 -10.14 12.18 -1.34
CA LYS A 118 -10.42 13.51 -1.91
C LYS A 118 -9.96 14.69 -1.06
N LEU A 119 -9.04 14.47 -0.12
CA LEU A 119 -8.54 15.57 0.73
C LEU A 119 -7.83 16.65 -0.12
N LEU A 120 -6.94 16.23 -1.04
CA LEU A 120 -6.21 17.11 -1.95
C LEU A 120 -6.34 16.70 -3.42
N GLN A 121 -7.34 15.90 -3.80
CA GLN A 121 -7.47 15.38 -5.15
C GLN A 121 -7.46 16.50 -6.21
N ILE A 122 -8.29 17.53 -6.01
CA ILE A 122 -8.39 18.64 -6.98
C ILE A 122 -7.09 19.45 -7.06
N PRO A 123 -6.48 19.91 -5.96
CA PRO A 123 -5.17 20.56 -5.99
C PRO A 123 -4.10 19.74 -6.71
N LEU A 124 -3.99 18.44 -6.41
CA LEU A 124 -3.00 17.55 -7.04
C LEU A 124 -3.22 17.42 -8.55
N ILE A 125 -4.48 17.28 -8.99
CA ILE A 125 -4.83 17.24 -10.42
C ILE A 125 -4.46 18.54 -11.12
N LEU A 126 -4.77 19.69 -10.51
CA LEU A 126 -4.46 21.00 -11.09
C LEU A 126 -2.96 21.22 -11.19
N LEU A 127 -2.22 20.89 -10.12
CA LEU A 127 -0.77 21.02 -10.10
C LEU A 127 -0.12 20.14 -11.16
N HIS A 128 -0.49 18.85 -11.23
CA HIS A 128 -0.01 17.95 -12.27
C HIS A 128 -0.26 18.47 -13.68
N ARG A 129 -1.48 18.98 -13.96
CA ARG A 129 -1.83 19.53 -15.28
C ARG A 129 -1.04 20.78 -15.66
N GLN A 130 -0.70 21.62 -14.69
CA GLN A 130 0.01 22.87 -14.93
C GLN A 130 1.52 22.69 -15.02
N THR A 131 2.09 21.78 -14.23
CA THR A 131 3.54 21.67 -14.06
C THR A 131 4.12 20.39 -14.68
N GLY A 132 3.29 19.37 -14.91
CA GLY A 132 3.75 18.05 -15.34
C GLY A 132 4.38 17.21 -14.23
N VAL A 133 4.46 17.69 -12.98
CA VAL A 133 5.03 16.96 -11.86
C VAL A 133 4.25 15.66 -11.65
N PRO A 134 4.92 14.48 -11.61
CA PRO A 134 4.27 13.20 -11.40
C PRO A 134 3.55 13.11 -10.05
N TYR A 135 2.44 12.36 -9.99
CA TYR A 135 1.68 12.23 -8.73
C TYR A 135 2.50 11.62 -7.60
N HIS A 136 3.38 10.64 -7.88
CA HIS A 136 4.20 10.04 -6.83
C HIS A 136 5.14 11.06 -6.19
N GLU A 137 5.79 11.92 -6.97
CA GLU A 137 6.65 12.98 -6.44
C GLU A 137 5.88 13.94 -5.50
N MET A 138 4.66 14.33 -5.91
CA MET A 138 3.81 15.16 -5.06
C MET A 138 3.42 14.47 -3.75
N ILE A 139 3.12 13.17 -3.78
CA ILE A 139 2.80 12.38 -2.56
C ILE A 139 4.05 12.20 -1.69
N GLU A 140 5.21 11.97 -2.30
CA GLU A 140 6.50 11.84 -1.61
C GLU A 140 6.86 13.10 -0.83
N MET A 141 6.54 14.29 -1.32
CA MET A 141 6.73 15.54 -0.56
C MET A 141 6.02 15.49 0.81
N PHE A 142 4.84 14.86 0.91
CA PHE A 142 4.15 14.67 2.18
C PHE A 142 4.79 13.57 3.05
N MET A 143 5.49 12.62 2.43
CA MET A 143 6.24 11.58 3.15
C MET A 143 7.59 12.08 3.68
N GLU A 144 8.14 13.14 3.09
CA GLU A 144 9.47 13.68 3.40
C GLU A 144 9.40 15.02 4.15
N VAL A 145 8.21 15.47 4.53
CA VAL A 145 7.98 16.75 5.17
C VAL A 145 8.79 16.90 6.48
N ASP A 146 9.30 18.11 6.73
CA ASP A 146 9.85 18.47 8.02
C ASP A 146 8.74 18.54 9.09
N SER A 147 8.81 17.65 10.07
CA SER A 147 7.81 17.55 11.15
C SER A 147 7.82 18.75 12.10
N VAL A 148 8.88 19.55 12.12
CA VAL A 148 8.94 20.78 12.91
C VAL A 148 8.13 21.88 12.24
N GLU A 149 8.23 21.98 10.92
CA GLU A 149 7.50 22.97 10.13
C GLU A 149 6.04 22.56 9.91
N PHE A 150 5.80 21.25 9.69
CA PHE A 150 4.45 20.69 9.39
C PHE A 150 4.11 19.53 10.34
N PRO A 151 3.89 19.81 11.64
CA PRO A 151 3.77 18.76 12.65
C PRO A 151 2.62 17.77 12.39
N LEU A 152 1.46 18.25 11.96
CA LEU A 152 0.31 17.37 11.69
C LEU A 152 0.59 16.37 10.55
N ILE A 153 1.25 16.82 9.49
CA ILE A 153 1.59 15.94 8.36
C ILE A 153 2.65 14.93 8.79
N GLY A 154 3.62 15.37 9.60
CA GLY A 154 4.62 14.49 10.21
C GLY A 154 3.97 13.40 11.08
N GLU A 155 3.01 13.74 11.94
CA GLU A 155 2.25 12.78 12.77
C GLU A 155 1.49 11.77 11.91
N ILE A 156 0.84 12.19 10.82
CA ILE A 156 0.13 11.29 9.90
C ILE A 156 1.10 10.32 9.22
N ARG A 157 2.23 10.83 8.71
CA ARG A 157 3.28 10.00 8.12
C ARG A 157 3.80 8.96 9.11
N ASP A 158 4.14 9.39 10.32
CA ASP A 158 4.71 8.53 11.35
C ASP A 158 3.69 7.47 11.81
N PHE A 159 2.41 7.84 11.91
CA PHE A 159 1.33 6.89 12.15
C PHE A 159 1.27 5.81 11.06
N PHE A 160 1.37 6.17 9.77
CA PHE A 160 1.35 5.20 8.69
C PHE A 160 2.58 4.29 8.72
N LEU A 161 3.76 4.83 9.00
CA LEU A 161 4.99 4.04 9.13
C LEU A 161 4.93 3.05 10.30
N GLU A 162 4.42 3.46 11.46
CA GLU A 162 4.27 2.57 12.62
C GLU A 162 3.19 1.51 12.38
N ARG A 163 2.09 1.84 11.70
CA ARG A 163 1.10 0.82 11.30
C ARG A 163 1.66 -0.19 10.31
N ALA A 164 2.47 0.25 9.34
CA ALA A 164 3.15 -0.66 8.42
C ALA A 164 4.13 -1.58 9.17
N LYS A 165 4.86 -1.05 10.15
CA LYS A 165 5.73 -1.83 11.03
C LYS A 165 4.96 -2.81 11.94
N SER A 166 3.76 -2.45 12.38
CA SER A 166 2.88 -3.36 13.12
C SER A 166 2.47 -4.55 12.25
N LEU A 167 2.05 -4.30 11.00
CA LEU A 167 1.71 -5.38 10.06
C LEU A 167 2.86 -6.37 9.85
N GLN A 168 4.10 -5.90 9.82
CA GLN A 168 5.29 -6.78 9.72
C GLN A 168 5.50 -7.68 10.94
N LYS A 169 4.77 -7.45 12.01
CA LYS A 169 4.79 -8.27 13.24
C LYS A 169 3.54 -9.14 13.38
N GLY A 170 2.65 -9.12 12.39
CA GLY A 170 1.41 -9.92 12.37
C GLY A 170 0.14 -9.14 12.66
N GLY A 171 0.21 -7.80 12.84
CA GLY A 171 -0.96 -6.95 13.07
C GLY A 171 -0.96 -6.22 14.39
#